data_120d477a4d759f4a1b814f501ed691c9
#
_entry.id   120d477a4d759f4a1b814f501ed691c9
#
_cell.length_a   1.000
_cell.length_b   1.000
_cell.length_c   1.000
_cell.angle_alpha   90.00
_cell.angle_beta   90.00
_cell.angle_gamma   90.00
#
_symmetry.space_group_name_H-M   'P 1'
#
loop_
_entity.id
_entity.type
_entity.pdbx_description
1 polymer ?
#
loop_
_entity_poly.entity_id
_entity_poly.type
_entity_poly.pdbx_seq_one_letter_code
_entity_poly.pdbx_strand_id
1 'polypeptide(L)'
;MEADYSSWGSTVKTIISAMQKPNIWALFMHPPASTFFKGRVCLLGDAAHATTPHHGAGAGMCIEDGLILSSLLKEANSVDDLKRAFEVYDEVRRPRGLKNVVGSKEAGMLYDFELEGDDLDKIEKNFTTRLRWIWDEDLEAQVKKARTMYLQPTSNI
;
A
#
# COMPACT_ATOMS: atom_id res chain seq x y z
N MET A 1 -15.76 -8.93 -24.14
CA MET A 1 -15.01 -7.67 -24.37
C MET A 1 -15.47 -6.94 -25.63
N GLU A 2 -15.33 -7.46 -26.87
CA GLU A 2 -15.83 -6.73 -28.06
C GLU A 2 -17.33 -6.39 -27.99
N ALA A 3 -18.16 -7.33 -27.52
CA ALA A 3 -19.59 -7.10 -27.33
C ALA A 3 -19.88 -5.98 -26.32
N ASP A 4 -19.14 -5.89 -25.26
CA ASP A 4 -19.34 -4.88 -24.19
C ASP A 4 -19.04 -3.46 -24.67
N TYR A 5 -18.16 -3.34 -25.67
CA TYR A 5 -17.78 -2.06 -26.29
C TYR A 5 -18.44 -1.79 -27.64
N SER A 6 -19.45 -2.59 -28.02
CA SER A 6 -20.11 -2.48 -29.35
C SER A 6 -20.77 -1.12 -29.60
N SER A 7 -21.25 -0.44 -28.54
CA SER A 7 -21.86 0.89 -28.60
C SER A 7 -20.86 2.06 -28.54
N TRP A 8 -19.57 1.78 -28.26
CA TRP A 8 -18.55 2.82 -28.13
C TRP A 8 -18.07 3.36 -29.48
N GLY A 9 -17.39 4.51 -29.46
CA GLY A 9 -16.85 5.15 -30.66
C GLY A 9 -15.78 4.31 -31.39
N SER A 10 -15.50 4.66 -32.65
CA SER A 10 -14.59 3.91 -33.53
C SER A 10 -13.19 3.74 -32.95
N THR A 11 -12.65 4.77 -32.29
CA THR A 11 -11.33 4.73 -31.65
C THR A 11 -11.23 3.61 -30.62
N VAL A 12 -12.23 3.49 -29.72
CA VAL A 12 -12.24 2.43 -28.70
C VAL A 12 -12.34 1.05 -29.36
N LYS A 13 -13.21 0.89 -30.37
CA LYS A 13 -13.35 -0.36 -31.12
C LYS A 13 -12.03 -0.78 -31.78
N THR A 14 -11.30 0.17 -32.36
CA THR A 14 -10.00 -0.09 -32.98
C THR A 14 -8.97 -0.56 -31.93
N ILE A 15 -8.94 0.08 -30.75
CA ILE A 15 -8.05 -0.35 -29.65
C ILE A 15 -8.40 -1.77 -29.19
N ILE A 16 -9.68 -2.04 -28.94
CA ILE A 16 -10.13 -3.37 -28.49
C ILE A 16 -9.81 -4.46 -29.51
N SER A 17 -10.03 -4.20 -30.81
CA SER A 17 -9.73 -5.17 -31.88
C SER A 17 -8.23 -5.44 -32.07
N ALA A 18 -7.38 -4.47 -31.70
CA ALA A 18 -5.93 -4.63 -31.74
C ALA A 18 -5.35 -5.40 -30.54
N MET A 19 -6.13 -5.64 -29.49
CA MET A 19 -5.68 -6.37 -28.30
C MET A 19 -5.43 -7.84 -28.60
N GLN A 20 -4.18 -8.28 -28.39
CA GLN A 20 -3.80 -9.69 -28.55
C GLN A 20 -3.76 -10.36 -27.15
N LYS A 21 -4.52 -11.45 -26.96
CA LYS A 21 -4.54 -12.26 -25.73
C LYS A 21 -4.81 -11.43 -24.47
N PRO A 22 -5.96 -10.72 -24.40
CA PRO A 22 -6.28 -9.94 -23.21
C PRO A 22 -6.39 -10.86 -21.98
N ASN A 23 -5.68 -10.52 -20.93
CA ASN A 23 -5.77 -11.20 -19.64
C ASN A 23 -6.78 -10.48 -18.75
N ILE A 24 -7.58 -11.27 -18.02
CA ILE A 24 -8.48 -10.75 -16.98
C ILE A 24 -7.75 -10.88 -15.64
N TRP A 25 -7.61 -9.77 -14.94
CA TRP A 25 -7.03 -9.72 -13.61
C TRP A 25 -8.13 -9.40 -12.60
N ALA A 26 -8.36 -10.30 -11.66
CA ALA A 26 -9.20 -9.98 -10.51
C ALA A 26 -8.44 -9.06 -9.55
N LEU A 27 -9.07 -7.97 -9.13
CA LEU A 27 -8.48 -6.99 -8.24
C LEU A 27 -8.77 -7.39 -6.78
N PHE A 28 -7.83 -8.09 -6.16
CA PHE A 28 -7.90 -8.47 -4.76
C PHE A 28 -7.14 -7.49 -3.88
N MET A 29 -7.57 -7.38 -2.64
CA MET A 29 -6.85 -6.70 -1.57
C MET A 29 -6.75 -7.63 -0.36
N HIS A 30 -5.68 -7.50 0.42
CA HIS A 30 -5.56 -8.19 1.68
C HIS A 30 -6.46 -7.52 2.74
N PRO A 31 -7.29 -8.25 3.49
CA PRO A 31 -7.98 -7.67 4.64
C PRO A 31 -6.97 -7.08 5.63
N PRO A 32 -7.31 -5.97 6.33
CA PRO A 32 -6.40 -5.38 7.32
C PRO A 32 -5.91 -6.40 8.34
N ALA A 33 -4.59 -6.64 8.36
CA ALA A 33 -3.95 -7.54 9.30
C ALA A 33 -3.82 -6.87 10.68
N SER A 34 -4.04 -7.63 11.75
CA SER A 34 -3.86 -7.15 13.12
C SER A 34 -2.39 -6.96 13.49
N THR A 35 -1.50 -7.69 12.82
CA THR A 35 -0.04 -7.59 12.97
C THR A 35 0.66 -8.09 11.71
N PHE A 36 1.87 -7.59 11.43
CA PHE A 36 2.72 -8.04 10.34
C PHE A 36 3.77 -9.05 10.79
N PHE A 37 3.76 -9.51 12.04
CA PHE A 37 4.68 -10.53 12.50
C PHE A 37 4.05 -11.49 13.51
N LYS A 38 4.64 -12.67 13.61
CA LYS A 38 4.35 -13.65 14.66
C LYS A 38 5.58 -14.49 14.95
N GLY A 39 6.08 -14.40 16.19
CA GLY A 39 7.32 -15.09 16.59
C GLY A 39 8.51 -14.64 15.73
N ARG A 40 9.05 -15.56 14.92
CA ARG A 40 10.20 -15.31 14.04
C ARG A 40 9.83 -15.14 12.57
N VAL A 41 8.54 -14.95 12.27
CA VAL A 41 8.04 -14.73 10.92
C VAL A 41 7.54 -13.29 10.83
N CYS A 42 8.01 -12.56 9.82
CA CYS A 42 7.60 -11.21 9.52
C CYS A 42 7.08 -11.15 8.08
N LEU A 43 5.96 -10.46 7.86
CA LEU A 43 5.36 -10.21 6.56
C LEU A 43 5.86 -8.89 5.99
N LEU A 44 6.06 -8.82 4.68
CA LEU A 44 6.55 -7.65 3.98
C LEU A 44 5.80 -7.49 2.65
N GLY A 45 5.54 -6.26 2.23
CA GLY A 45 4.91 -5.98 0.96
C GLY A 45 3.54 -6.64 0.82
N ASP A 46 3.25 -7.25 -0.32
CA ASP A 46 1.95 -7.84 -0.65
C ASP A 46 1.55 -8.97 0.31
N ALA A 47 2.52 -9.67 0.93
CA ALA A 47 2.21 -10.65 1.97
C ALA A 47 1.58 -10.02 3.23
N ALA A 48 1.84 -8.74 3.49
CA ALA A 48 1.32 -7.99 4.63
C ALA A 48 0.11 -7.11 4.25
N HIS A 49 0.15 -6.48 3.07
CA HIS A 49 -0.78 -5.42 2.70
C HIS A 49 -1.03 -5.34 1.17
N ALA A 50 -1.24 -6.50 0.49
CA ALA A 50 -1.63 -6.49 -0.91
C ALA A 50 -2.83 -5.55 -1.14
N THR A 51 -2.72 -4.69 -2.13
CA THR A 51 -3.67 -3.63 -2.42
C THR A 51 -4.16 -3.68 -3.85
N THR A 52 -5.32 -3.09 -4.13
CA THR A 52 -5.74 -2.81 -5.49
C THR A 52 -4.78 -1.83 -6.17
N PRO A 53 -4.66 -1.81 -7.51
CA PRO A 53 -3.62 -1.04 -8.20
C PRO A 53 -3.88 0.47 -8.30
N HIS A 54 -5.01 0.98 -7.81
CA HIS A 54 -5.53 2.32 -8.11
C HIS A 54 -4.66 3.47 -7.57
N HIS A 55 -3.88 3.26 -6.50
CA HIS A 55 -2.88 4.22 -6.02
C HIS A 55 -1.55 4.13 -6.76
N GLY A 56 -1.27 3.02 -7.46
CA GLY A 56 0.05 2.78 -8.08
C GLY A 56 1.21 2.68 -7.08
N ALA A 57 0.93 2.54 -5.78
CA ALA A 57 1.91 2.70 -4.69
C ALA A 57 2.34 1.38 -4.02
N GLY A 58 1.79 0.22 -4.41
CA GLY A 58 2.07 -1.05 -3.74
C GLY A 58 3.56 -1.40 -3.68
N ALA A 59 4.26 -1.33 -4.83
CA ALA A 59 5.70 -1.57 -4.89
C ALA A 59 6.50 -0.57 -4.05
N GLY A 60 6.11 0.72 -4.05
CA GLY A 60 6.71 1.75 -3.21
C GLY A 60 6.59 1.41 -1.73
N MET A 61 5.41 0.99 -1.27
CA MET A 61 5.20 0.56 0.12
C MET A 61 6.08 -0.63 0.51
N CYS A 62 6.27 -1.60 -0.41
CA CYS A 62 7.17 -2.73 -0.19
C CYS A 62 8.64 -2.29 -0.06
N ILE A 63 9.09 -1.32 -0.86
CA ILE A 63 10.45 -0.75 -0.78
C ILE A 63 10.63 -0.01 0.56
N GLU A 64 9.65 0.78 0.99
CA GLU A 64 9.66 1.43 2.29
C GLU A 64 9.71 0.42 3.45
N ASP A 65 8.96 -0.68 3.36
CA ASP A 65 9.01 -1.78 4.33
C ASP A 65 10.41 -2.36 4.45
N GLY A 66 11.04 -2.65 3.30
CA GLY A 66 12.41 -3.15 3.23
C GLY A 66 13.41 -2.17 3.84
N LEU A 67 13.25 -0.87 3.61
CA LEU A 67 14.09 0.18 4.18
C LEU A 67 14.01 0.19 5.71
N ILE A 68 12.80 0.21 6.26
CA ILE A 68 12.60 0.23 7.73
C ILE A 68 13.09 -1.08 8.35
N LEU A 69 12.66 -2.22 7.83
CA LEU A 69 13.04 -3.52 8.38
C LEU A 69 14.54 -3.74 8.34
N SER A 70 15.21 -3.45 7.22
CA SER A 70 16.67 -3.59 7.11
C SER A 70 17.42 -2.67 8.06
N SER A 71 16.92 -1.44 8.29
CA SER A 71 17.52 -0.49 9.24
C SER A 71 17.46 -0.99 10.69
N LEU A 72 16.39 -1.71 11.05
CA LEU A 72 16.20 -2.31 12.37
C LEU A 72 17.04 -3.59 12.54
N LEU A 73 17.05 -4.46 11.52
CA LEU A 73 17.82 -5.71 11.54
C LEU A 73 19.32 -5.46 11.60
N LYS A 74 19.81 -4.34 11.10
CA LYS A 74 21.22 -3.93 11.21
C LYS A 74 21.66 -3.74 12.67
N GLU A 75 20.74 -3.39 13.58
CA GLU A 75 21.01 -3.18 14.99
C GLU A 75 20.84 -4.49 15.81
N ALA A 76 20.19 -5.51 15.24
CA ALA A 76 19.91 -6.77 15.93
C ALA A 76 21.15 -7.66 15.98
N ASN A 77 21.54 -8.09 17.19
CA ASN A 77 22.70 -8.95 17.42
C ASN A 77 22.32 -10.31 18.04
N SER A 78 21.05 -10.51 18.36
CA SER A 78 20.53 -11.74 18.97
C SER A 78 19.13 -12.09 18.44
N VAL A 79 18.64 -13.26 18.79
CA VAL A 79 17.27 -13.70 18.43
C VAL A 79 16.22 -12.87 19.15
N ASP A 80 16.49 -12.42 20.36
CA ASP A 80 15.55 -11.58 21.11
C ASP A 80 15.47 -10.19 20.51
N ASP A 81 16.57 -9.69 19.96
CA ASP A 81 16.60 -8.42 19.22
C ASP A 81 15.73 -8.47 17.97
N LEU A 82 15.61 -9.64 17.30
CA LEU A 82 14.72 -9.81 16.15
C LEU A 82 13.25 -9.56 16.50
N LYS A 83 12.81 -10.07 17.67
CA LYS A 83 11.45 -9.83 18.14
C LYS A 83 11.19 -8.33 18.29
N ARG A 84 12.11 -7.62 18.93
CA ARG A 84 12.02 -6.17 19.10
C ARG A 84 12.01 -5.44 17.75
N ALA A 85 12.85 -5.86 16.81
CA ALA A 85 12.87 -5.29 15.45
C ALA A 85 11.52 -5.45 14.75
N PHE A 86 10.89 -6.61 14.86
CA PHE A 86 9.58 -6.87 14.24
C PHE A 86 8.44 -6.11 14.92
N GLU A 87 8.48 -5.94 16.25
CA GLU A 87 7.52 -5.10 16.98
C GLU A 87 7.56 -3.66 16.50
N VAL A 88 8.75 -3.07 16.40
CA VAL A 88 8.92 -1.70 15.92
C VAL A 88 8.56 -1.56 14.44
N TYR A 89 8.96 -2.53 13.63
CA TYR A 89 8.56 -2.57 12.22
C TYR A 89 7.03 -2.56 12.06
N ASP A 90 6.33 -3.43 12.77
CA ASP A 90 4.86 -3.50 12.76
C ASP A 90 4.24 -2.16 13.19
N GLU A 91 4.73 -1.57 14.28
CA GLU A 91 4.22 -0.31 14.81
C GLU A 91 4.37 0.85 13.82
N VAL A 92 5.50 0.91 13.10
CA VAL A 92 5.80 1.98 12.16
C VAL A 92 5.12 1.74 10.80
N ARG A 93 5.15 0.50 10.29
CA ARG A 93 4.76 0.22 8.90
C ARG A 93 3.31 -0.21 8.72
N ARG A 94 2.75 -0.95 9.68
CA ARG A 94 1.38 -1.46 9.55
C ARG A 94 0.34 -0.35 9.35
N PRO A 95 0.33 0.75 10.12
CA PRO A 95 -0.65 1.83 9.87
C PRO A 95 -0.55 2.41 8.47
N ARG A 96 0.67 2.58 7.94
CA ARG A 96 0.90 3.16 6.61
C ARG A 96 0.54 2.18 5.49
N GLY A 97 0.91 0.91 5.61
CA GLY A 97 0.53 -0.14 4.67
C GLY A 97 -0.99 -0.30 4.59
N LEU A 98 -1.67 -0.37 5.74
CA LEU A 98 -3.13 -0.48 5.80
C LEU A 98 -3.84 0.77 5.25
N LYS A 99 -3.29 1.96 5.47
CA LYS A 99 -3.81 3.19 4.87
C LYS A 99 -3.75 3.13 3.33
N ASN A 100 -2.69 2.54 2.77
CA ASN A 100 -2.60 2.33 1.32
C ASN A 100 -3.64 1.32 0.83
N VAL A 101 -3.87 0.21 1.53
CA VAL A 101 -4.89 -0.78 1.17
C VAL A 101 -6.28 -0.15 1.09
N VAL A 102 -6.69 0.57 2.14
CA VAL A 102 -8.00 1.23 2.19
C VAL A 102 -8.09 2.34 1.15
N GLY A 103 -7.11 3.22 1.08
CA GLY A 103 -7.12 4.36 0.17
C GLY A 103 -7.07 3.95 -1.30
N SER A 104 -6.38 2.86 -1.64
CA SER A 104 -6.37 2.34 -3.02
C SER A 104 -7.72 1.77 -3.44
N LYS A 105 -8.45 1.09 -2.53
CA LYS A 105 -9.83 0.67 -2.76
C LYS A 105 -10.73 1.88 -3.01
N GLU A 106 -10.66 2.89 -2.14
CA GLU A 106 -11.44 4.12 -2.29
C GLU A 106 -11.13 4.86 -3.60
N ALA A 107 -9.86 4.84 -4.05
CA ALA A 107 -9.51 5.40 -5.35
C ALA A 107 -10.21 4.68 -6.51
N GLY A 108 -10.33 3.34 -6.44
CA GLY A 108 -11.12 2.59 -7.42
C GLY A 108 -12.59 3.03 -7.41
N MET A 109 -13.19 3.14 -6.24
CA MET A 109 -14.58 3.64 -6.11
C MET A 109 -14.73 5.08 -6.65
N LEU A 110 -13.68 5.91 -6.52
CA LEU A 110 -13.70 7.26 -7.09
C LEU A 110 -13.68 7.23 -8.62
N TYR A 111 -12.89 6.33 -9.23
CA TYR A 111 -12.82 6.16 -10.68
C TYR A 111 -14.13 5.64 -11.27
N ASP A 112 -14.85 4.84 -10.51
CA ASP A 112 -16.15 4.27 -10.89
C ASP A 112 -17.34 5.17 -10.48
N PHE A 113 -17.08 6.40 -10.00
CA PHE A 113 -18.09 7.37 -9.54
C PHE A 113 -18.93 6.88 -8.35
N GLU A 114 -18.44 5.90 -7.60
CA GLU A 114 -19.14 5.34 -6.43
C GLU A 114 -18.87 6.10 -5.13
N LEU A 115 -17.73 6.81 -5.03
CA LEU A 115 -17.33 7.50 -3.80
C LEU A 115 -17.94 8.90 -3.68
N GLU A 116 -17.88 9.71 -4.74
CA GLU A 116 -18.34 11.11 -4.77
C GLU A 116 -19.47 11.32 -5.79
N GLY A 117 -20.00 10.25 -6.36
CA GLY A 117 -20.95 10.33 -7.46
C GLY A 117 -20.34 11.07 -8.66
N ASP A 118 -21.12 11.88 -9.33
CA ASP A 118 -20.76 12.68 -10.49
C ASP A 118 -20.39 14.14 -10.16
N ASP A 119 -20.10 14.45 -8.88
CA ASP A 119 -19.63 15.75 -8.42
C ASP A 119 -18.16 15.97 -8.81
N LEU A 120 -17.95 16.55 -9.98
CA LEU A 120 -16.61 16.74 -10.56
C LEU A 120 -15.69 17.61 -9.71
N ASP A 121 -16.22 18.59 -8.96
CA ASP A 121 -15.42 19.47 -8.09
C ASP A 121 -14.87 18.68 -6.90
N LYS A 122 -15.67 17.80 -6.32
CA LYS A 122 -15.20 16.91 -5.25
C LYS A 122 -14.21 15.87 -5.78
N ILE A 123 -14.46 15.32 -6.95
CA ILE A 123 -13.55 14.36 -7.61
C ILE A 123 -12.20 15.03 -7.84
N GLU A 124 -12.14 16.21 -8.43
CA GLU A 124 -10.90 16.97 -8.65
C GLU A 124 -10.15 17.23 -7.36
N LYS A 125 -10.85 17.74 -6.33
CA LYS A 125 -10.26 17.96 -5.00
C LYS A 125 -9.69 16.70 -4.40
N ASN A 126 -10.40 15.58 -4.53
CA ASN A 126 -9.96 14.27 -4.03
C ASN A 126 -8.68 13.83 -4.76
N PHE A 127 -8.65 13.87 -6.09
CA PHE A 127 -7.48 13.52 -6.89
C PHE A 127 -6.24 14.34 -6.55
N THR A 128 -6.38 15.65 -6.37
CA THR A 128 -5.26 16.56 -6.13
C THR A 128 -4.64 16.40 -4.73
N THR A 129 -5.34 15.78 -3.79
CA THR A 129 -4.89 15.67 -2.39
C THR A 129 -4.62 14.24 -1.93
N ARG A 130 -5.30 13.25 -2.53
CA ARG A 130 -5.33 11.85 -2.09
C ARG A 130 -3.95 11.21 -1.91
N LEU A 131 -3.00 11.50 -2.79
CA LEU A 131 -1.69 10.86 -2.80
C LEU A 131 -0.59 11.63 -2.05
N ARG A 132 -0.86 12.82 -1.56
CA ARG A 132 0.15 13.66 -0.90
C ARG A 132 0.82 12.95 0.27
N TRP A 133 0.08 12.26 1.10
CA TRP A 133 0.61 11.52 2.25
C TRP A 133 1.57 10.37 1.84
N ILE A 134 1.57 9.96 0.57
CA ILE A 134 2.53 8.99 0.01
C ILE A 134 3.78 9.75 -0.45
N TRP A 135 3.60 10.81 -1.24
CA TRP A 135 4.69 11.54 -1.88
C TRP A 135 5.45 12.46 -0.94
N ASP A 136 4.76 13.05 0.03
CA ASP A 136 5.34 14.02 0.97
C ASP A 136 5.93 13.35 2.22
N GLU A 137 6.00 12.00 2.26
CA GLU A 137 6.56 11.26 3.38
C GLU A 137 8.08 11.43 3.49
N ASP A 138 8.55 11.84 4.65
CA ASP A 138 9.97 11.87 5.00
C ASP A 138 10.44 10.49 5.48
N LEU A 139 10.95 9.70 4.55
CA LEU A 139 11.43 8.34 4.83
C LEU A 139 12.66 8.32 5.75
N GLU A 140 13.53 9.34 5.70
CA GLU A 140 14.68 9.43 6.60
C GLU A 140 14.22 9.68 8.04
N ALA A 141 13.25 10.58 8.23
CA ALA A 141 12.64 10.81 9.53
C ALA A 141 11.93 9.53 10.05
N GLN A 142 11.29 8.76 9.17
CA GLN A 142 10.65 7.49 9.52
C GLN A 142 11.67 6.44 9.98
N VAL A 143 12.80 6.29 9.27
CA VAL A 143 13.93 5.43 9.68
C VAL A 143 14.48 5.87 11.03
N LYS A 144 14.73 7.16 11.23
CA LYS A 144 15.22 7.71 12.49
C LYS A 144 14.26 7.42 13.66
N LYS A 145 12.96 7.61 13.42
CA LYS A 145 11.91 7.26 14.40
C LYS A 145 11.96 5.78 14.76
N ALA A 146 11.98 4.89 13.77
CA ALA A 146 12.03 3.44 13.99
C ALA A 146 13.26 3.03 14.81
N ARG A 147 14.45 3.52 14.47
CA ARG A 147 15.69 3.25 15.22
C ARG A 147 15.62 3.79 16.64
N THR A 148 15.08 4.99 16.84
CA THR A 148 14.89 5.55 18.20
C THR A 148 13.97 4.67 19.04
N MET A 149 12.85 4.22 18.49
CA MET A 149 11.91 3.31 19.16
C MET A 149 12.56 1.95 19.51
N TYR A 150 13.38 1.43 18.59
CA TYR A 150 14.10 0.17 18.81
C TYR A 150 15.08 0.24 19.98
N LEU A 151 15.82 1.35 20.08
CA LEU A 151 16.84 1.56 21.12
C LEU A 151 16.23 1.93 22.50
N GLN A 152 14.95 2.31 22.56
CA GLN A 152 14.29 2.58 23.84
C GLN A 152 14.00 1.27 24.59
N PRO A 153 14.24 1.22 25.90
CA PRO A 153 13.85 0.07 26.70
C PRO A 153 12.33 -0.17 26.57
N THR A 154 11.92 -1.42 26.40
CA THR A 154 10.51 -1.78 26.52
C THR A 154 10.03 -1.41 27.92
N SER A 155 9.13 -0.44 28.03
CA SER A 155 8.47 -0.15 29.30
C SER A 155 7.68 -1.41 29.67
N ASN A 156 8.20 -2.18 30.64
CA ASN A 156 7.43 -3.26 31.24
C ASN A 156 6.23 -2.62 31.95
N ILE A 157 5.06 -2.71 31.31
CA ILE A 157 3.76 -2.49 31.95
C ILE A 157 3.21 -3.83 32.39
#